data_b7c591779c358030a745df41f62e279d
#
_entry.id   b7c591779c358030a745df41f62e279d
#
_cell.length_a   1.000
_cell.length_b   1.000
_cell.length_c   1.000
_cell.angle_alpha   90.00
_cell.angle_beta   90.00
_cell.angle_gamma   90.00
#
_symmetry.space_group_name_H-M   'P 1'
#
loop_
_entity.id
_entity.type
_entity.pdbx_description
1 polymer ?
#
loop_
_entity_poly.entity_id
_entity_poly.type
_entity_poly.pdbx_seq_one_letter_code
_entity_poly.pdbx_strand_id
1 'polypeptide(L)'
;MVLALVAAATPDHGAAFFAYMGVAAALVFANLGASYGTAKAGVGIASLGVIDSSKITKSLIPIIMAGILGIYGVIVAVLINSAFGETEWGNYGKGYKIFSGGLCCGLSSLAAGLAIGVAGDAGVRAYAQTDAIFVGMILILIFAECIGLYGMIIAIILVSS
;
A
#
# COMPACT_ATOMS: atom_id res chain seq x y z
N MET A 1 27.81 -36.69 -14.87
CA MET A 1 28.34 -36.45 -13.51
C MET A 1 28.83 -35.01 -13.33
N VAL A 2 29.72 -34.47 -14.17
CA VAL A 2 30.23 -33.11 -14.06
C VAL A 2 29.11 -32.04 -14.26
N LEU A 3 28.19 -32.23 -15.23
CA LEU A 3 27.08 -31.31 -15.47
C LEU A 3 26.09 -31.27 -14.27
N ALA A 4 25.85 -32.42 -13.61
CA ALA A 4 25.02 -32.47 -12.42
C ALA A 4 25.71 -31.80 -11.21
N LEU A 5 27.04 -31.89 -11.13
CA LEU A 5 27.84 -31.23 -10.08
C LEU A 5 27.88 -29.72 -10.26
N VAL A 6 27.97 -29.24 -11.52
CA VAL A 6 27.92 -27.82 -11.87
C VAL A 6 26.51 -27.25 -11.63
N ALA A 7 25.47 -27.99 -11.99
CA ALA A 7 24.09 -27.60 -11.71
C ALA A 7 23.74 -27.53 -10.20
N ALA A 8 24.40 -28.40 -9.39
CA ALA A 8 24.26 -28.35 -7.94
C ALA A 8 25.14 -27.28 -7.27
N ALA A 9 26.15 -26.77 -7.96
CA ALA A 9 27.07 -25.75 -7.44
C ALA A 9 26.65 -24.30 -7.81
N THR A 10 25.72 -24.10 -8.76
CA THR A 10 25.17 -22.79 -9.04
C THR A 10 23.92 -22.59 -8.20
N PRO A 11 23.93 -21.69 -7.22
CA PRO A 11 22.72 -21.38 -6.46
C PRO A 11 21.63 -20.92 -7.43
N ASP A 12 20.47 -21.59 -7.39
CA ASP A 12 19.35 -21.22 -8.23
C ASP A 12 18.70 -19.94 -7.66
N HIS A 13 19.03 -18.81 -8.22
CA HIS A 13 18.55 -17.48 -7.80
C HIS A 13 17.11 -17.18 -8.24
N GLY A 14 16.41 -18.13 -8.87
CA GLY A 14 15.06 -17.90 -9.38
C GLY A 14 14.05 -17.55 -8.28
N ALA A 15 14.10 -18.21 -7.13
CA ALA A 15 13.23 -17.90 -5.99
C ALA A 15 13.52 -16.50 -5.42
N ALA A 16 14.78 -16.08 -5.39
CA ALA A 16 15.18 -14.74 -4.97
C ALA A 16 14.59 -13.65 -5.88
N PHE A 17 14.56 -13.89 -7.18
CA PHE A 17 13.93 -12.97 -8.13
C PHE A 17 12.46 -12.71 -7.77
N PHE A 18 11.67 -13.75 -7.50
CA PHE A 18 10.27 -13.60 -7.12
C PHE A 18 10.11 -12.89 -5.78
N ALA A 19 10.95 -13.20 -4.80
CA ALA A 19 10.89 -12.54 -3.50
C ALA A 19 11.17 -11.03 -3.61
N TYR A 20 12.22 -10.62 -4.33
CA TYR A 20 12.52 -9.21 -4.54
C TYR A 20 11.50 -8.48 -5.42
N MET A 21 10.89 -9.16 -6.39
CA MET A 21 9.74 -8.64 -7.11
C MET A 21 8.54 -8.41 -6.19
N GLY A 22 8.35 -9.26 -5.16
CA GLY A 22 7.35 -9.05 -4.10
C GLY A 22 7.61 -7.80 -3.29
N VAL A 23 8.88 -7.55 -2.90
CA VAL A 23 9.29 -6.30 -2.21
C VAL A 23 8.96 -5.08 -3.07
N ALA A 24 9.36 -5.11 -4.34
CA ALA A 24 9.11 -4.01 -5.27
C ALA A 24 7.61 -3.76 -5.48
N ALA A 25 6.82 -4.83 -5.67
CA ALA A 25 5.38 -4.73 -5.86
C ALA A 25 4.67 -4.13 -4.64
N ALA A 26 5.00 -4.60 -3.42
CA ALA A 26 4.44 -4.06 -2.19
C ALA A 26 4.69 -2.55 -2.07
N LEU A 27 5.93 -2.12 -2.29
CA LEU A 27 6.32 -0.73 -2.11
C LEU A 27 5.78 0.18 -3.22
N VAL A 28 5.95 -0.21 -4.49
CA VAL A 28 5.60 0.63 -5.64
C VAL A 28 4.09 0.86 -5.72
N PHE A 29 3.29 -0.21 -5.67
CA PHE A 29 1.83 -0.06 -5.80
C PHE A 29 1.21 0.64 -4.59
N ALA A 30 1.69 0.40 -3.37
CA ALA A 30 1.21 1.12 -2.18
C ALA A 30 1.52 2.61 -2.28
N ASN A 31 2.73 2.99 -2.71
CA ASN A 31 3.10 4.40 -2.88
C ASN A 31 2.37 5.07 -4.04
N LEU A 32 2.06 4.35 -5.13
CA LEU A 32 1.21 4.87 -6.20
C LEU A 32 -0.20 5.20 -5.69
N GLY A 33 -0.79 4.32 -4.87
CA GLY A 33 -2.08 4.58 -4.22
C GLY A 33 -2.03 5.77 -3.28
N ALA A 34 -1.03 5.81 -2.40
CA ALA A 34 -0.82 6.90 -1.45
C ALA A 34 -0.64 8.25 -2.16
N SER A 35 0.20 8.31 -3.20
CA SER A 35 0.47 9.53 -3.95
C SER A 35 -0.75 10.04 -4.71
N TYR A 36 -1.52 9.15 -5.35
CA TYR A 36 -2.77 9.53 -6.00
C TYR A 36 -3.79 10.06 -4.99
N GLY A 37 -3.95 9.34 -3.87
CA GLY A 37 -4.89 9.72 -2.80
C GLY A 37 -4.56 11.09 -2.21
N THR A 38 -3.28 11.33 -1.88
CA THR A 38 -2.83 12.62 -1.35
C THR A 38 -2.99 13.75 -2.36
N ALA A 39 -2.63 13.53 -3.63
CA ALA A 39 -2.74 14.54 -4.67
C ALA A 39 -4.21 14.91 -4.93
N LYS A 40 -5.09 13.90 -5.05
CA LYS A 40 -6.50 14.12 -5.35
C LYS A 40 -7.24 14.82 -4.19
N ALA A 41 -7.02 14.38 -2.95
CA ALA A 41 -7.55 15.04 -1.76
C ALA A 41 -7.01 16.47 -1.60
N GLY A 42 -5.74 16.69 -1.94
CA GLY A 42 -5.10 18.02 -1.92
C GLY A 42 -5.79 19.03 -2.83
N VAL A 43 -6.27 18.62 -4.01
CA VAL A 43 -7.06 19.47 -4.91
C VAL A 43 -8.38 19.90 -4.23
N GLY A 44 -9.06 18.99 -3.54
CA GLY A 44 -10.26 19.30 -2.75
C GLY A 44 -9.99 20.32 -1.66
N ILE A 45 -8.89 20.12 -0.90
CA ILE A 45 -8.51 21.04 0.19
C ILE A 45 -8.13 22.42 -0.33
N ALA A 46 -7.42 22.50 -1.45
CA ALA A 46 -7.10 23.78 -2.06
C ALA A 46 -8.37 24.57 -2.45
N SER A 47 -9.37 23.90 -3.00
CA SER A 47 -10.65 24.53 -3.33
C SER A 47 -11.46 24.93 -2.10
N LEU A 48 -11.42 24.16 -1.01
CA LEU A 48 -12.04 24.52 0.27
C LEU A 48 -11.34 25.75 0.88
N GLY A 49 -10.01 25.80 0.83
CA GLY A 49 -9.23 26.90 1.41
C GLY A 49 -9.55 28.29 0.82
N VAL A 50 -10.01 28.33 -0.43
CA VAL A 50 -10.49 29.57 -1.07
C VAL A 50 -11.85 30.02 -0.50
N ILE A 51 -12.69 29.06 -0.08
CA ILE A 51 -14.05 29.33 0.43
C ILE A 51 -14.00 29.63 1.93
N ASP A 52 -13.34 28.78 2.70
CA ASP A 52 -13.24 28.89 4.16
C ASP A 52 -11.89 28.38 4.67
N SER A 53 -10.97 29.28 4.93
CA SER A 53 -9.64 28.96 5.42
C SER A 53 -9.61 28.39 6.83
N SER A 54 -10.64 28.59 7.65
CA SER A 54 -10.71 28.08 9.03
C SER A 54 -10.88 26.55 9.07
N LYS A 55 -11.39 25.94 8.00
CA LYS A 55 -11.67 24.50 7.90
C LYS A 55 -10.49 23.69 7.35
N ILE A 56 -9.43 24.32 6.86
CA ILE A 56 -8.30 23.65 6.20
C ILE A 56 -7.70 22.56 7.11
N THR A 57 -7.41 22.87 8.38
CA THR A 57 -6.75 21.94 9.30
C THR A 57 -7.53 20.64 9.50
N LYS A 58 -8.86 20.71 9.61
CA LYS A 58 -9.70 19.52 9.73
C LYS A 58 -9.78 18.75 8.42
N SER A 59 -9.65 19.41 7.31
CA SER A 59 -9.71 18.83 5.95
C SER A 59 -8.42 18.09 5.55
N LEU A 60 -7.35 18.12 6.36
CA LEU A 60 -6.13 17.36 6.10
C LEU A 60 -6.28 15.86 6.35
N ILE A 61 -7.35 15.41 7.01
CA ILE A 61 -7.56 14.00 7.35
C ILE A 61 -7.46 13.06 6.13
N PRO A 62 -8.09 13.32 4.98
CA PRO A 62 -7.94 12.45 3.81
C PRO A 62 -6.50 12.29 3.32
N ILE A 63 -5.69 13.35 3.37
CA ILE A 63 -4.27 13.29 2.99
C ILE A 63 -3.49 12.39 3.96
N ILE A 64 -3.74 12.51 5.25
CA ILE A 64 -3.08 11.70 6.28
C ILE A 64 -3.42 10.23 6.06
N MET A 65 -4.69 9.90 5.87
CA MET A 65 -5.15 8.52 5.63
C MET A 65 -4.58 7.95 4.33
N ALA A 66 -4.54 8.74 3.26
CA ALA A 66 -3.89 8.29 2.02
C ALA A 66 -2.40 8.01 2.22
N GLY A 67 -1.69 8.82 3.00
CA GLY A 67 -0.27 8.65 3.30
C GLY A 67 0.07 7.37 4.07
N ILE A 68 -0.81 6.93 4.97
CA ILE A 68 -0.64 5.71 5.77
C ILE A 68 -0.52 4.46 4.86
N LEU A 69 -1.21 4.43 3.72
CA LEU A 69 -1.14 3.31 2.78
C LEU A 69 0.29 3.06 2.26
N GLY A 70 1.07 4.12 2.05
CA GLY A 70 2.49 3.99 1.69
C GLY A 70 3.29 3.30 2.79
N ILE A 71 2.98 3.56 4.06
CA ILE A 71 3.63 2.91 5.22
C ILE A 71 3.35 1.41 5.23
N TYR A 72 2.15 0.96 4.87
CA TYR A 72 1.82 -0.47 4.77
C TYR A 72 2.73 -1.18 3.76
N GLY A 73 2.98 -0.55 2.60
CA GLY A 73 3.92 -1.07 1.61
C GLY A 73 5.35 -1.20 2.14
N VAL A 74 5.83 -0.19 2.87
CA VAL A 74 7.17 -0.21 3.49
C VAL A 74 7.28 -1.32 4.54
N ILE A 75 6.29 -1.47 5.42
CA ILE A 75 6.28 -2.51 6.45
C ILE A 75 6.39 -3.90 5.81
N VAL A 76 5.57 -4.19 4.80
CA VAL A 76 5.59 -5.49 4.11
C VAL A 76 6.91 -5.69 3.37
N ALA A 77 7.45 -4.68 2.71
CA ALA A 77 8.73 -4.74 2.02
C ALA A 77 9.89 -5.09 2.98
N VAL A 78 9.92 -4.47 4.16
CA VAL A 78 10.92 -4.77 5.21
C VAL A 78 10.74 -6.18 5.77
N LEU A 79 9.50 -6.61 6.02
CA LEU A 79 9.21 -7.98 6.49
C LEU A 79 9.66 -9.03 5.48
N ILE A 80 9.37 -8.83 4.20
CA ILE A 80 9.84 -9.74 3.13
C ILE A 80 11.36 -9.82 3.13
N ASN A 81 12.04 -8.67 3.16
CA ASN A 81 13.50 -8.64 3.12
C ASN A 81 14.14 -9.32 4.36
N SER A 82 13.48 -9.26 5.51
CA SER A 82 13.95 -9.94 6.73
C SER A 82 13.63 -11.42 6.78
N ALA A 83 12.54 -11.85 6.12
CA ALA A 83 12.09 -13.25 6.12
C ALA A 83 12.75 -14.11 5.03
N PHE A 84 13.34 -13.50 4.01
CA PHE A 84 13.97 -14.18 2.88
C PHE A 84 15.50 -14.02 2.92
N GLY A 85 16.17 -15.03 3.46
CA GLY A 85 17.64 -15.06 3.55
C GLY A 85 18.31 -15.87 2.43
N GLU A 86 19.63 -15.78 2.34
CA GLU A 86 20.45 -16.50 1.33
C GLU A 86 20.27 -18.03 1.36
N THR A 87 19.93 -18.60 2.50
CA THR A 87 19.66 -20.03 2.66
C THR A 87 18.39 -20.50 1.95
N GLU A 88 17.55 -19.60 1.50
CA GLU A 88 16.24 -19.89 0.91
C GLU A 88 16.15 -19.58 -0.59
N TRP A 89 17.26 -19.16 -1.22
CA TRP A 89 17.29 -18.79 -2.63
C TRP A 89 16.83 -19.90 -3.59
N GLY A 90 16.96 -21.16 -3.21
CA GLY A 90 16.45 -22.30 -3.96
C GLY A 90 15.01 -22.70 -3.64
N ASN A 91 14.34 -22.05 -2.69
CA ASN A 91 12.99 -22.40 -2.27
C ASN A 91 11.93 -21.61 -3.05
N TYR A 92 11.55 -22.11 -4.22
CA TYR A 92 10.52 -21.49 -5.08
C TYR A 92 9.17 -21.36 -4.38
N GLY A 93 8.78 -22.32 -3.54
CA GLY A 93 7.51 -22.27 -2.80
C GLY A 93 7.43 -21.03 -1.91
N LYS A 94 8.52 -20.72 -1.20
CA LYS A 94 8.61 -19.51 -0.38
C LYS A 94 8.69 -18.24 -1.24
N GLY A 95 9.46 -18.27 -2.32
CA GLY A 95 9.54 -17.16 -3.28
C GLY A 95 8.18 -16.75 -3.82
N TYR A 96 7.36 -17.70 -4.24
CA TYR A 96 5.99 -17.43 -4.73
C TYR A 96 5.04 -16.92 -3.66
N LYS A 97 5.09 -17.48 -2.44
CA LYS A 97 4.29 -16.99 -1.30
C LYS A 97 4.58 -15.52 -1.01
N ILE A 98 5.84 -15.18 -0.92
CA ILE A 98 6.31 -13.83 -0.67
C ILE A 98 5.91 -12.87 -1.79
N PHE A 99 6.06 -13.28 -3.05
CA PHE A 99 5.63 -12.50 -4.20
C PHE A 99 4.12 -12.21 -4.16
N SER A 100 3.31 -13.23 -3.90
CA SER A 100 1.86 -13.06 -3.78
C SER A 100 1.47 -12.16 -2.60
N GLY A 101 2.17 -12.26 -1.47
CA GLY A 101 1.99 -11.35 -0.33
C GLY A 101 2.29 -9.89 -0.68
N GLY A 102 3.41 -9.66 -1.37
CA GLY A 102 3.78 -8.32 -1.85
C GLY A 102 2.75 -7.71 -2.80
N LEU A 103 2.26 -8.50 -3.76
CA LEU A 103 1.18 -8.08 -4.67
C LEU A 103 -0.13 -7.81 -3.93
N CYS A 104 -0.49 -8.66 -2.97
CA CYS A 104 -1.71 -8.49 -2.18
C CYS A 104 -1.72 -7.16 -1.42
N CYS A 105 -0.64 -6.83 -0.71
CA CYS A 105 -0.51 -5.54 -0.03
C CYS A 105 -0.48 -4.37 -1.00
N GLY A 106 0.33 -4.45 -2.06
CA GLY A 106 0.51 -3.37 -3.02
C GLY A 106 -0.78 -3.00 -3.75
N LEU A 107 -1.46 -3.99 -4.33
CA LEU A 107 -2.68 -3.75 -5.12
C LEU A 107 -3.87 -3.32 -4.24
N SER A 108 -4.01 -3.88 -3.03
CA SER A 108 -5.08 -3.45 -2.11
C SER A 108 -4.84 -2.01 -1.64
N SER A 109 -3.60 -1.63 -1.33
CA SER A 109 -3.24 -0.26 -0.96
C SER A 109 -3.44 0.71 -2.13
N LEU A 110 -3.15 0.28 -3.37
CA LEU A 110 -3.45 1.07 -4.56
C LEU A 110 -4.94 1.35 -4.68
N ALA A 111 -5.78 0.31 -4.56
CA ALA A 111 -7.23 0.45 -4.62
C ALA A 111 -7.78 1.36 -3.51
N ALA A 112 -7.29 1.18 -2.28
CA ALA A 112 -7.64 2.04 -1.14
C ALA A 112 -7.26 3.50 -1.38
N GLY A 113 -6.07 3.77 -1.92
CA GLY A 113 -5.61 5.13 -2.24
C GLY A 113 -6.46 5.82 -3.30
N LEU A 114 -6.89 5.08 -4.33
CA LEU A 114 -7.83 5.59 -5.33
C LEU A 114 -9.18 5.96 -4.69
N ALA A 115 -9.71 5.10 -3.84
CA ALA A 115 -10.97 5.33 -3.13
C ALA A 115 -10.89 6.54 -2.19
N ILE A 116 -9.83 6.62 -1.37
CA ILE A 116 -9.60 7.75 -0.45
C ILE A 116 -9.44 9.07 -1.23
N GLY A 117 -8.72 9.05 -2.34
CA GLY A 117 -8.52 10.25 -3.16
C GLY A 117 -9.82 10.82 -3.71
N VAL A 118 -10.66 9.97 -4.28
CA VAL A 118 -11.95 10.38 -4.85
C VAL A 118 -12.94 10.79 -3.77
N ALA A 119 -13.09 9.98 -2.72
CA ALA A 119 -14.00 10.27 -1.61
C ALA A 119 -13.54 11.49 -0.82
N GLY A 120 -12.22 11.66 -0.62
CA GLY A 120 -11.64 12.80 0.07
C GLY A 120 -11.86 14.12 -0.68
N ASP A 121 -11.61 14.16 -2.00
CA ASP A 121 -11.86 15.34 -2.83
C ASP A 121 -13.34 15.78 -2.76
N ALA A 122 -14.25 14.82 -2.99
CA ALA A 122 -15.69 15.10 -2.94
C ALA A 122 -16.15 15.50 -1.54
N GLY A 123 -15.71 14.79 -0.50
CA GLY A 123 -16.08 15.02 0.89
C GLY A 123 -15.61 16.38 1.40
N VAL A 124 -14.39 16.77 1.08
CA VAL A 124 -13.84 18.09 1.48
C VAL A 124 -14.59 19.24 0.80
N ARG A 125 -14.93 19.11 -0.49
CA ARG A 125 -15.74 20.12 -1.19
C ARG A 125 -17.14 20.22 -0.61
N ALA A 126 -17.75 19.12 -0.23
CA ALA A 126 -19.06 19.13 0.42
C ALA A 126 -18.98 19.71 1.85
N TYR A 127 -17.89 19.43 2.59
CA TYR A 127 -17.63 20.02 3.91
C TYR A 127 -17.47 21.56 3.86
N ALA A 128 -16.97 22.10 2.75
CA ALA A 128 -16.93 23.54 2.54
C ALA A 128 -18.32 24.18 2.66
N GLN A 129 -19.36 23.47 2.21
CA GLN A 129 -20.75 23.96 2.17
C GLN A 129 -21.54 23.63 3.44
N THR A 130 -21.29 22.48 4.07
CA THR A 130 -22.09 21.96 5.19
C THR A 130 -21.24 21.20 6.19
N ASP A 131 -21.18 21.66 7.44
CA ASP A 131 -20.39 21.04 8.50
C ASP A 131 -20.88 19.62 8.88
N ALA A 132 -22.17 19.35 8.70
CA ALA A 132 -22.77 18.05 9.03
C ALA A 132 -22.14 16.87 8.24
N ILE A 133 -21.56 17.13 7.07
CA ILE A 133 -20.95 16.08 6.22
C ILE A 133 -19.62 15.56 6.78
N PHE A 134 -18.95 16.30 7.67
CA PHE A 134 -17.62 15.97 8.17
C PHE A 134 -17.52 14.55 8.76
N VAL A 135 -18.45 14.19 9.64
CA VAL A 135 -18.46 12.86 10.27
C VAL A 135 -18.70 11.74 9.24
N GLY A 136 -19.63 11.97 8.30
CA GLY A 136 -19.92 11.01 7.23
C GLY A 136 -18.70 10.80 6.32
N MET A 137 -17.99 11.87 5.97
CA MET A 137 -16.76 11.81 5.19
C MET A 137 -15.69 10.95 5.91
N ILE A 138 -15.47 11.18 7.21
CA ILE A 138 -14.49 10.40 7.98
C ILE A 138 -14.84 8.91 7.98
N LEU A 139 -16.11 8.55 8.17
CA LEU A 139 -16.53 7.16 8.15
C LEU A 139 -16.26 6.50 6.79
N ILE A 140 -16.56 7.18 5.69
CA ILE A 140 -16.25 6.67 4.34
C ILE A 140 -14.74 6.44 4.17
N LEU A 141 -13.92 7.37 4.62
CA LEU A 141 -12.46 7.26 4.52
C LEU A 141 -11.91 6.10 5.35
N ILE A 142 -12.43 5.87 6.57
CA ILE A 142 -12.03 4.72 7.42
C ILE A 142 -12.33 3.40 6.71
N PHE A 143 -13.51 3.24 6.12
CA PHE A 143 -13.85 2.04 5.37
C PHE A 143 -12.97 1.86 4.12
N ALA A 144 -12.64 2.94 3.43
CA ALA A 144 -11.73 2.89 2.29
C ALA A 144 -10.31 2.47 2.71
N GLU A 145 -9.81 2.94 3.86
CA GLU A 145 -8.51 2.56 4.39
C GLU A 145 -8.44 1.09 4.82
N CYS A 146 -9.54 0.53 5.36
CA CYS A 146 -9.61 -0.88 5.74
C CYS A 146 -9.28 -1.82 4.58
N ILE A 147 -9.57 -1.45 3.33
CA ILE A 147 -9.22 -2.24 2.15
C ILE A 147 -7.70 -2.43 2.06
N GLY A 148 -6.93 -1.38 2.29
CA GLY A 148 -5.46 -1.45 2.35
C GLY A 148 -4.95 -2.31 3.51
N LEU A 149 -5.58 -2.18 4.69
CA LEU A 149 -5.26 -3.00 5.86
C LEU A 149 -5.46 -4.49 5.62
N TYR A 150 -6.53 -4.89 4.94
CA TYR A 150 -6.77 -6.30 4.62
C TYR A 150 -5.63 -6.89 3.79
N GLY A 151 -5.16 -6.17 2.78
CA GLY A 151 -4.02 -6.61 1.99
C GLY A 151 -2.72 -6.70 2.78
N MET A 152 -2.46 -5.77 3.68
CA MET A 152 -1.30 -5.82 4.57
C MET A 152 -1.35 -7.03 5.51
N ILE A 153 -2.50 -7.32 6.11
CA ILE A 153 -2.67 -8.47 7.02
C ILE A 153 -2.41 -9.78 6.28
N ILE A 154 -2.99 -9.96 5.09
CA ILE A 154 -2.78 -11.17 4.29
C ILE A 154 -1.32 -11.30 3.87
N ALA A 155 -0.66 -10.20 3.51
CA ALA A 155 0.76 -10.21 3.17
C ALA A 155 1.63 -10.66 4.36
N ILE A 156 1.37 -10.17 5.57
CA ILE A 156 2.08 -10.58 6.78
C ILE A 156 1.92 -12.08 7.03
N ILE A 157 0.71 -12.63 6.89
CA ILE A 157 0.45 -14.06 7.06
C ILE A 157 1.24 -14.89 6.04
N LEU A 158 1.24 -14.48 4.76
CA LEU A 158 1.95 -15.19 3.70
C LEU A 158 3.46 -15.14 3.85
N VAL A 159 4.00 -14.04 4.36
CA VAL A 159 5.43 -13.88 4.60
C VAL A 159 5.90 -14.66 5.82
N SER A 160 5.06 -14.78 6.86
CA SER A 160 5.41 -15.47 8.12
C SER A 160 5.18 -16.97 8.09
N SER A 161 4.44 -17.52 7.10
CA SER A 161 4.16 -18.95 6.92
C SER A 161 5.13 -19.62 5.96
#